data_86b5cc14751efcba4f84c660804ce94d
#
_entry.id   86b5cc14751efcba4f84c660804ce94d
#
_cell.length_a   1.000
_cell.length_b   1.000
_cell.length_c   1.000
_cell.angle_alpha   90.00
_cell.angle_beta   90.00
_cell.angle_gamma   90.00
#
_symmetry.space_group_name_H-M   'P 1'
#
loop_
_entity.id
_entity.type
_entity.pdbx_description
1 polymer ?
#
loop_
_entity_poly.entity_id
_entity_poly.type
_entity_poly.pdbx_seq_one_letter_code
_entity_poly.pdbx_strand_id
1 'polypeptide(L)'
;MNTIMLVEGRIETPLSTLGEPMSKENNMDNFERFWETWPKSFRKGGKSACRVKWKKFYCDTCADQVIKHIEWMKTTDAWRKDDGAFIPAPLVYLNQQRWDGAEIPESFGIKVEVQIDPALAKIDADNKKAVPMPEHIRQAMAQLRQKA
;
A
#
# COMPACT_ATOMS: atom_id res chain seq x y z
N MET A 1 -56.20 5.20 -23.14
CA MET A 1 -55.34 5.21 -24.14
C MET A 1 -54.09 5.80 -23.78
N ASN A 2 -53.93 6.76 -24.14
CA ASN A 2 -53.03 7.64 -23.80
C ASN A 2 -52.22 7.43 -22.59
N THR A 3 -52.79 7.03 -21.70
CA THR A 3 -52.26 6.89 -20.43
C THR A 3 -51.01 6.17 -20.32
N ILE A 4 -50.93 5.33 -21.09
CA ILE A 4 -49.99 4.42 -20.97
C ILE A 4 -48.61 4.90 -20.96
N MET A 5 -48.36 5.60 -21.84
CA MET A 5 -47.10 6.02 -22.05
C MET A 5 -46.43 6.60 -20.93
N LEU A 6 -47.16 7.13 -20.25
CA LEU A 6 -46.72 7.81 -19.23
C LEU A 6 -45.84 7.09 -18.40
N VAL A 7 -46.22 6.05 -18.26
CA VAL A 7 -45.72 5.32 -17.30
C VAL A 7 -44.30 4.99 -17.49
N GLU A 8 -44.02 4.74 -18.64
CA GLU A 8 -42.78 4.22 -18.89
C GLU A 8 -41.69 5.12 -18.60
N GLY A 9 -41.86 6.25 -18.95
CA GLY A 9 -40.78 7.16 -18.86
C GLY A 9 -40.17 7.30 -17.54
N ARG A 10 -41.01 7.22 -16.57
CA ARG A 10 -40.50 7.45 -15.30
C ARG A 10 -39.78 6.32 -14.77
N ILE A 11 -40.15 5.24 -15.09
CA ILE A 11 -39.60 4.09 -14.54
C ILE A 11 -38.13 3.98 -14.87
N GLU A 12 -37.82 4.29 -16.00
CA GLU A 12 -36.47 4.16 -16.46
C GLU A 12 -35.52 5.10 -15.79
N THR A 13 -35.97 6.26 -15.63
CA THR A 13 -35.15 7.30 -15.10
C THR A 13 -34.59 7.03 -13.71
N PRO A 14 -35.39 6.58 -12.77
CA PRO A 14 -34.83 6.28 -11.47
C PRO A 14 -33.84 5.17 -11.46
N LEU A 15 -33.99 4.26 -12.36
CA LEU A 15 -33.10 3.12 -12.43
C LEU A 15 -31.69 3.51 -12.81
N SER A 16 -31.57 4.36 -13.75
CA SER A 16 -30.26 4.78 -14.18
C SER A 16 -29.51 5.54 -13.13
N THR A 17 -30.18 6.12 -12.20
CA THR A 17 -29.54 6.89 -11.18
C THR A 17 -28.94 6.06 -10.07
N LEU A 18 -29.39 4.87 -9.92
CA LEU A 18 -29.00 4.03 -8.79
C LEU A 18 -27.57 3.52 -8.85
N GLY A 19 -27.02 3.42 -10.00
CA GLY A 19 -25.69 2.85 -10.17
C GLY A 19 -24.55 3.79 -10.01
N GLU A 20 -24.81 5.06 -10.14
CA GLU A 20 -23.73 5.97 -10.30
C GLU A 20 -23.05 6.48 -9.07
N PRO A 21 -23.70 6.70 -7.99
CA PRO A 21 -23.09 7.41 -6.89
C PRO A 21 -21.98 6.69 -6.19
N MET A 22 -21.86 5.45 -6.39
CA MET A 22 -20.87 4.65 -5.69
C MET A 22 -19.45 4.84 -6.20
N SER A 23 -19.32 5.46 -7.34
CA SER A 23 -18.04 5.57 -8.03
C SER A 23 -17.21 6.78 -7.64
N LYS A 24 -17.60 7.49 -6.62
CA LYS A 24 -16.81 8.62 -6.13
C LYS A 24 -15.52 8.23 -5.43
N GLU A 25 -15.31 6.95 -5.28
CA GLU A 25 -14.06 6.46 -4.76
C GLU A 25 -12.97 6.67 -5.79
N ASN A 26 -12.33 7.81 -5.67
CA ASN A 26 -11.10 8.08 -6.36
C ASN A 26 -11.08 7.67 -7.83
N ASN A 27 -11.76 8.44 -8.66
CA ASN A 27 -11.61 8.34 -10.10
C ASN A 27 -10.19 8.80 -10.52
N MET A 28 -9.22 8.34 -9.74
CA MET A 28 -7.84 8.51 -10.08
C MET A 28 -7.57 7.54 -11.23
N ASP A 29 -7.17 8.08 -12.34
CA ASP A 29 -6.75 7.30 -13.50
C ASP A 29 -5.75 6.22 -13.04
N ASN A 30 -5.92 5.00 -13.46
CA ASN A 30 -5.03 3.90 -13.09
C ASN A 30 -3.56 4.22 -13.34
N PHE A 31 -3.28 5.00 -14.35
CA PHE A 31 -1.94 5.52 -14.59
C PHE A 31 -1.47 6.45 -13.47
N GLU A 32 -2.34 7.29 -12.93
CA GLU A 32 -1.97 8.16 -11.81
C GLU A 32 -1.65 7.35 -10.55
N ARG A 33 -2.45 6.32 -10.28
CA ARG A 33 -2.17 5.38 -9.18
C ARG A 33 -0.80 4.72 -9.35
N PHE A 34 -0.49 4.24 -10.54
CA PHE A 34 0.83 3.70 -10.88
C PHE A 34 1.93 4.73 -10.64
N TRP A 35 1.73 5.95 -11.14
CA TRP A 35 2.73 7.01 -11.04
C TRP A 35 3.01 7.45 -9.59
N GLU A 36 1.98 7.50 -8.77
CA GLU A 36 2.13 7.82 -7.35
C GLU A 36 2.77 6.68 -6.55
N THR A 37 2.38 5.46 -6.87
CA THR A 37 2.97 4.27 -6.24
C THR A 37 4.46 4.16 -6.52
N TRP A 38 4.92 4.66 -7.66
CA TRP A 38 6.33 4.61 -8.03
C TRP A 38 7.18 5.45 -7.09
N PRO A 39 8.25 4.90 -6.50
CA PRO A 39 9.10 5.65 -5.59
C PRO A 39 9.74 6.87 -6.27
N LYS A 40 9.99 7.89 -5.46
CA LYS A 40 10.68 9.08 -5.94
C LYS A 40 12.14 8.74 -6.11
N SER A 41 12.59 8.63 -7.33
CA SER A 41 13.99 8.41 -7.67
C SER A 41 14.41 9.38 -8.77
N PHE A 42 15.68 9.65 -8.86
CA PHE A 42 16.20 10.52 -9.92
C PHE A 42 15.95 9.95 -11.32
N ARG A 43 15.72 8.64 -11.42
CA ARG A 43 15.43 7.95 -12.69
C ARG A 43 13.94 7.95 -13.05
N LYS A 44 13.08 8.56 -12.24
CA LYS A 44 11.62 8.52 -12.49
C LYS A 44 11.23 9.05 -13.87
N GLY A 45 11.96 10.03 -14.39
CA GLY A 45 11.80 10.52 -15.76
C GLY A 45 10.48 11.22 -16.03
N GLY A 46 10.14 11.28 -17.31
CA GLY A 46 8.96 12.02 -17.78
C GLY A 46 7.65 11.24 -17.66
N LYS A 47 6.67 11.82 -17.01
CA LYS A 47 5.33 11.24 -16.82
C LYS A 47 4.61 11.00 -18.14
N SER A 48 4.73 11.92 -19.09
CA SER A 48 4.05 11.82 -20.39
C SER A 48 4.51 10.62 -21.21
N ALA A 49 5.80 10.36 -21.26
CA ALA A 49 6.37 9.22 -21.96
C ALA A 49 5.88 7.89 -21.36
N CYS A 50 5.82 7.83 -20.04
CA CYS A 50 5.29 6.66 -19.33
C CYS A 50 3.81 6.45 -19.64
N ARG A 51 3.02 7.52 -19.70
CA ARG A 51 1.59 7.45 -20.03
C ARG A 51 1.34 6.89 -21.42
N VAL A 52 2.15 7.26 -22.40
CA VAL A 52 2.06 6.71 -23.76
C VAL A 52 2.31 5.21 -23.73
N LYS A 53 3.32 4.76 -23.00
CA LYS A 53 3.62 3.33 -22.88
C LYS A 53 2.55 2.58 -22.12
N TRP A 54 2.02 3.17 -21.05
CA TRP A 54 0.90 2.62 -20.30
C TRP A 54 -0.29 2.29 -21.18
N LYS A 55 -0.69 3.23 -22.03
CA LYS A 55 -1.76 3.04 -22.99
C LYS A 55 -1.41 2.00 -24.06
N LYS A 56 -0.16 2.05 -24.57
CA LYS A 56 0.29 1.12 -25.61
C LYS A 56 0.23 -0.34 -25.15
N PHE A 57 0.54 -0.61 -23.92
CA PHE A 57 0.54 -1.96 -23.37
C PHE A 57 -0.78 -2.32 -22.64
N TYR A 58 -1.80 -1.51 -22.76
CA TYR A 58 -3.12 -1.73 -22.15
C TYR A 58 -3.03 -2.02 -20.65
N CYS A 59 -2.13 -1.35 -19.95
CA CYS A 59 -1.87 -1.57 -18.54
C CYS A 59 -3.07 -1.28 -17.64
N ASP A 60 -4.08 -0.58 -18.13
CA ASP A 60 -5.32 -0.35 -17.39
C ASP A 60 -6.06 -1.66 -17.06
N THR A 61 -5.93 -2.68 -17.90
CA THR A 61 -6.57 -3.97 -17.66
C THR A 61 -5.90 -4.79 -16.56
N CYS A 62 -4.62 -4.55 -16.33
CA CYS A 62 -3.83 -5.22 -15.31
C CYS A 62 -3.24 -4.25 -14.28
N ALA A 63 -3.85 -3.08 -14.12
CA ALA A 63 -3.34 -2.02 -13.28
C ALA A 63 -3.09 -2.47 -11.82
N ASP A 64 -4.00 -3.23 -11.26
CA ASP A 64 -3.86 -3.72 -9.89
C ASP A 64 -2.68 -4.70 -9.75
N GLN A 65 -2.46 -5.53 -10.75
CA GLN A 65 -1.30 -6.43 -10.79
C GLN A 65 0.01 -5.65 -10.87
N VAL A 66 0.06 -4.65 -11.72
CA VAL A 66 1.22 -3.76 -11.86
C VAL A 66 1.52 -3.04 -10.54
N ILE A 67 0.51 -2.46 -9.93
CA ILE A 67 0.64 -1.74 -8.65
C ILE A 67 1.10 -2.68 -7.54
N LYS A 68 0.48 -3.84 -7.43
CA LYS A 68 0.85 -4.86 -6.44
C LYS A 68 2.31 -5.30 -6.61
N HIS A 69 2.75 -5.49 -7.84
CA HIS A 69 4.13 -5.83 -8.13
C HIS A 69 5.10 -4.73 -7.70
N ILE A 70 4.78 -3.47 -7.97
CA ILE A 70 5.61 -2.34 -7.55
C ILE A 70 5.70 -2.25 -6.03
N GLU A 71 4.57 -2.41 -5.34
CA GLU A 71 4.53 -2.40 -3.88
C GLU A 71 5.39 -3.52 -3.29
N TRP A 72 5.32 -4.69 -3.87
CA TRP A 72 6.19 -5.79 -3.48
C TRP A 72 7.66 -5.48 -3.74
N MET A 73 7.99 -4.95 -4.90
CA MET A 73 9.37 -4.57 -5.23
C MET A 73 9.95 -3.55 -4.27
N LYS A 74 9.13 -2.63 -3.75
CA LYS A 74 9.55 -1.67 -2.72
C LYS A 74 10.00 -2.35 -1.42
N THR A 75 9.53 -3.54 -1.15
CA THR A 75 9.92 -4.30 0.04
C THR A 75 11.18 -5.11 -0.18
N THR A 76 11.61 -5.29 -1.42
CA THR A 76 12.81 -6.06 -1.74
C THR A 76 14.08 -5.27 -1.48
N ASP A 77 15.12 -5.98 -1.11
CA ASP A 77 16.44 -5.37 -0.89
C ASP A 77 17.00 -4.69 -2.15
N ALA A 78 16.66 -5.23 -3.31
CA ALA A 78 17.08 -4.66 -4.59
C ALA A 78 16.66 -3.20 -4.79
N TRP A 79 15.49 -2.83 -4.27
CA TRP A 79 14.97 -1.46 -4.38
C TRP A 79 15.26 -0.61 -3.14
N ARG A 80 15.60 -1.24 -2.03
CA ARG A 80 15.91 -0.55 -0.77
C ARG A 80 17.38 -0.22 -0.63
N LYS A 81 18.24 -0.98 -1.28
CA LYS A 81 19.68 -0.79 -1.22
C LYS A 81 20.10 0.54 -1.84
N ASP A 82 21.07 1.18 -1.23
CA ASP A 82 21.67 2.43 -1.70
C ASP A 82 20.61 3.52 -2.02
N ASP A 83 19.66 3.73 -1.12
CA ASP A 83 18.57 4.73 -1.25
C ASP A 83 17.80 4.63 -2.57
N GLY A 84 17.66 3.42 -3.08
CA GLY A 84 16.93 3.20 -4.32
C GLY A 84 17.72 3.45 -5.60
N ALA A 85 19.04 3.44 -5.53
CA ALA A 85 19.89 3.63 -6.70
C ALA A 85 19.65 2.62 -7.81
N PHE A 86 19.17 1.43 -7.45
CA PHE A 86 18.86 0.36 -8.39
C PHE A 86 17.42 0.36 -8.89
N ILE A 87 16.60 1.28 -8.44
CA ILE A 87 15.22 1.40 -8.94
C ILE A 87 15.27 1.80 -10.41
N PRO A 88 14.72 0.99 -11.32
CA PRO A 88 14.71 1.33 -12.72
C PRO A 88 13.81 2.55 -12.99
N ALA A 89 13.98 3.17 -14.13
CA ALA A 89 13.02 4.17 -14.57
C ALA A 89 11.67 3.51 -14.86
N PRO A 90 10.54 4.15 -14.52
CA PRO A 90 9.22 3.59 -14.81
C PRO A 90 9.01 3.30 -16.29
N LEU A 91 9.62 4.07 -17.16
CA LEU A 91 9.58 3.83 -18.60
C LEU A 91 10.23 2.49 -18.98
N VAL A 92 11.36 2.16 -18.36
CA VAL A 92 12.07 0.89 -18.58
C VAL A 92 11.23 -0.27 -18.04
N TYR A 93 10.64 -0.09 -16.86
CA TYR A 93 9.75 -1.07 -16.25
C TYR A 93 8.57 -1.41 -17.16
N LEU A 94 7.92 -0.39 -17.72
CA LEU A 94 6.80 -0.56 -18.65
C LEU A 94 7.23 -1.23 -19.96
N ASN A 95 8.37 -0.85 -20.52
CA ASN A 95 8.87 -1.44 -21.75
C ASN A 95 9.22 -2.93 -21.59
N GLN A 96 9.69 -3.32 -20.41
CA GLN A 96 10.05 -4.70 -20.11
C GLN A 96 8.90 -5.53 -19.55
N GLN A 97 7.74 -4.91 -19.31
CA GLN A 97 6.56 -5.58 -18.76
C GLN A 97 6.89 -6.48 -17.55
N ARG A 98 7.65 -5.95 -16.63
CA ARG A 98 8.22 -6.73 -15.52
C ARG A 98 7.20 -7.33 -14.56
N TRP A 99 5.95 -6.91 -14.64
CA TRP A 99 4.85 -7.51 -13.87
C TRP A 99 4.32 -8.79 -14.50
N ASP A 100 4.60 -8.99 -15.79
CA ASP A 100 4.16 -10.17 -16.51
C ASP A 100 5.01 -11.36 -16.09
N GLY A 101 4.36 -12.39 -15.59
CA GLY A 101 5.03 -13.55 -15.05
C GLY A 101 5.79 -13.34 -13.73
N ALA A 102 5.61 -12.21 -13.06
CA ALA A 102 6.25 -11.97 -11.79
C ALA A 102 5.62 -12.82 -10.67
N GLU A 103 6.44 -13.59 -10.00
CA GLU A 103 6.02 -14.40 -8.86
C GLU A 103 6.01 -13.53 -7.59
N ILE A 104 4.86 -12.94 -7.31
CA ILE A 104 4.66 -12.21 -6.05
C ILE A 104 4.25 -13.23 -5.00
N PRO A 105 4.92 -13.30 -3.84
CA PRO A 105 4.52 -14.19 -2.77
C PRO A 105 3.06 -13.97 -2.37
N GLU A 106 2.30 -15.03 -2.25
CA GLU A 106 0.88 -14.94 -1.86
C GLU A 106 0.67 -14.25 -0.51
N SER A 107 1.66 -14.35 0.36
CA SER A 107 1.66 -13.66 1.64
C SER A 107 1.77 -12.14 1.52
N PHE A 108 2.17 -11.62 0.35
CA PHE A 108 2.27 -10.19 0.14
C PHE A 108 0.86 -9.56 0.00
N GLY A 109 0.60 -8.58 0.82
CA GLY A 109 -0.70 -7.92 0.86
C GLY A 109 -1.69 -8.53 1.86
N ILE A 110 -1.37 -9.67 2.44
CA ILE A 110 -2.09 -10.13 3.62
C ILE A 110 -1.61 -9.26 4.77
N LYS A 111 -2.44 -8.34 5.19
CA LYS A 111 -2.25 -7.71 6.49
C LYS A 111 -2.43 -8.81 7.51
N VAL A 112 -1.33 -9.37 7.95
CA VAL A 112 -1.36 -10.20 9.14
C VAL A 112 -1.72 -9.23 10.25
N GLU A 113 -2.99 -9.23 10.61
CA GLU A 113 -3.42 -8.63 11.83
C GLU A 113 -2.73 -9.44 12.92
N VAL A 114 -1.64 -8.89 13.39
CA VAL A 114 -0.92 -9.49 14.51
C VAL A 114 -1.89 -9.41 15.68
N GLN A 115 -2.57 -10.51 15.91
CA GLN A 115 -3.29 -10.69 17.16
C GLN A 115 -2.21 -10.70 18.23
N ILE A 116 -1.99 -9.53 18.79
CA ILE A 116 -1.14 -9.42 19.97
C ILE A 116 -1.83 -10.24 21.04
N ASP A 117 -1.18 -11.32 21.41
CA ASP A 117 -1.66 -12.15 22.51
C ASP A 117 -1.98 -11.21 23.70
N PRO A 118 -3.19 -11.23 24.21
CA PRO A 118 -3.57 -10.36 25.32
C PRO A 118 -2.63 -10.49 26.53
N ALA A 119 -1.95 -11.61 26.66
CA ALA A 119 -0.92 -11.78 27.68
C ALA A 119 0.30 -10.89 27.43
N LEU A 120 0.74 -10.75 26.18
CA LEU A 120 1.86 -9.87 25.83
C LEU A 120 1.49 -8.40 26.00
N ALA A 121 0.27 -8.02 25.61
CA ALA A 121 -0.23 -6.66 25.82
C ALA A 121 -0.27 -6.28 27.30
N LYS A 122 -0.57 -7.25 28.17
CA LYS A 122 -0.57 -7.05 29.61
C LYS A 122 0.83 -6.84 30.15
N ILE A 123 1.81 -7.60 29.68
CA ILE A 123 3.21 -7.47 30.07
C ILE A 123 3.74 -6.08 29.70
N ASP A 124 3.40 -5.58 28.52
CA ASP A 124 3.83 -4.25 28.09
C ASP A 124 3.18 -3.14 28.93
N ALA A 125 1.92 -3.32 29.29
CA ALA A 125 1.21 -2.39 30.17
C ALA A 125 1.82 -2.38 31.60
N ASP A 126 2.18 -3.55 32.09
CA ASP A 126 2.80 -3.67 33.41
C ASP A 126 4.23 -3.11 33.41
N ASN A 127 4.99 -3.32 32.35
CA ASN A 127 6.32 -2.72 32.19
C ASN A 127 6.26 -1.19 32.14
N LYS A 128 5.23 -0.60 31.54
CA LYS A 128 5.03 0.85 31.54
C LYS A 128 4.68 1.41 32.92
N LYS A 129 4.10 0.57 33.78
CA LYS A 129 3.78 0.92 35.19
C LYS A 129 4.89 0.58 36.17
N ALA A 130 5.97 0.00 35.68
CA ALA A 130 7.08 -0.38 36.52
C ALA A 130 7.62 0.84 37.26
N VAL A 131 7.49 0.83 38.55
CA VAL A 131 8.00 1.89 39.40
C VAL A 131 9.53 1.79 39.41
N PRO A 132 10.23 2.89 39.22
CA PRO A 132 11.68 2.87 39.24
C PRO A 132 12.17 2.34 40.58
N MET A 133 13.22 1.53 40.54
CA MET A 133 13.80 0.92 41.74
C MET A 133 14.09 1.97 42.80
N PRO A 134 13.61 1.78 44.03
CA PRO A 134 13.88 2.71 45.10
C PRO A 134 15.38 2.96 45.30
N GLU A 135 15.72 4.19 45.61
CA GLU A 135 17.11 4.62 45.73
C GLU A 135 17.94 3.79 46.71
N HIS A 136 17.34 3.43 47.85
CA HIS A 136 18.00 2.61 48.85
C HIS A 136 18.41 1.22 48.36
N ILE A 137 17.61 0.61 47.46
CA ILE A 137 17.95 -0.67 46.85
C ILE A 137 19.06 -0.50 45.82
N ARG A 138 19.00 0.56 45.05
CA ARG A 138 20.04 0.89 44.08
C ARG A 138 21.40 1.09 44.76
N GLN A 139 21.43 1.78 45.89
CA GLN A 139 22.62 2.00 46.67
C GLN A 139 23.16 0.70 47.29
N ALA A 140 22.28 -0.15 47.79
CA ALA A 140 22.65 -1.46 48.31
C ALA A 140 23.31 -2.35 47.25
N MET A 141 22.75 -2.37 46.03
CA MET A 141 23.34 -3.11 44.94
C MET A 141 24.68 -2.54 44.46
N ALA A 142 24.85 -1.23 44.52
CA ALA A 142 26.11 -0.59 44.18
C ALA A 142 27.22 -0.95 45.19
N GLN A 143 26.89 -1.03 46.49
CA GLN A 143 27.81 -1.44 47.51
C GLN A 143 28.25 -2.90 47.39
N LEU A 144 27.34 -3.78 46.99
CA LEU A 144 27.66 -5.18 46.74
C LEU A 144 28.65 -5.35 45.59
N ARG A 145 28.55 -4.53 44.56
CA ARG A 145 29.48 -4.55 43.43
C ARG A 145 30.88 -4.09 43.78
N GLN A 146 31.03 -3.24 44.79
CA GLN A 146 32.35 -2.75 45.21
C GLN A 146 33.09 -3.75 46.09
N LYS A 147 32.40 -4.71 46.68
CA LYS A 147 32.99 -5.74 47.53
C LYS A 147 33.37 -7.03 46.79
N ALA A 148 33.00 -7.11 45.55
CA ALA A 148 33.37 -8.21 44.67
C ALA A 148 34.60 -7.86 43.83
#